data_4e7628deb4e449d5e8f95b314ea95c67
#
_entry.id   4e7628deb4e449d5e8f95b314ea95c67
#
_cell.length_a   1.000
_cell.length_b   1.000
_cell.length_c   1.000
_cell.angle_alpha   90.00
_cell.angle_beta   90.00
_cell.angle_gamma   90.00
#
_symmetry.space_group_name_H-M   'P 1'
#
loop_
_entity.id
_entity.type
_entity.pdbx_description
1 polymer ?
#
loop_
_entity_poly.entity_id
_entity_poly.type
_entity_poly.pdbx_seq_one_letter_code
_entity_poly.pdbx_strand_id
1 'polypeptide(L)'
;NPAAPEVPETAGTALSWHVYCTTNALFNTYTGCDFFDGRTFDNAEIVSSGNGSATLLSEFGATDDADTLNGVISLARRHMVGWQYWSYCGCNDPTTQNQKEQGMVFDPTVPGPVGADAFNRDKMTILAAPHLRAVAGTPQATDWNRDTRVYQASWNNNRVDGTGVFAPGSTSELVVPSINFPNGFTVNVEGGHATVAADGQTVHIVSTADQVTVTIQPK
;
A
#
# COMPACT_ATOMS: atom_id res chain seq x y z
N ASN A 1 -5.83 -28.13 7.50
CA ASN A 1 -6.33 -26.77 7.37
C ASN A 1 -7.11 -26.46 8.64
N PRO A 2 -6.63 -25.61 9.57
CA PRO A 2 -7.51 -25.15 10.62
C PRO A 2 -8.71 -24.48 9.97
N ALA A 3 -9.91 -24.79 10.42
CA ALA A 3 -11.11 -24.12 9.97
C ALA A 3 -10.89 -22.61 10.12
N ALA A 4 -11.24 -21.84 9.09
CA ALA A 4 -11.23 -20.39 9.21
C ALA A 4 -12.05 -20.00 10.44
N PRO A 5 -11.59 -19.03 11.27
CA PRO A 5 -12.34 -18.60 12.42
C PRO A 5 -13.73 -18.14 11.95
N GLU A 6 -14.76 -18.57 12.65
CA GLU A 6 -16.12 -18.04 12.41
C GLU A 6 -16.10 -16.56 12.72
N VAL A 7 -16.20 -15.73 11.67
CA VAL A 7 -16.35 -14.29 11.82
C VAL A 7 -17.84 -14.01 12.04
N PRO A 8 -18.23 -13.29 13.10
CA PRO A 8 -19.61 -12.93 13.30
C PRO A 8 -20.17 -12.19 12.06
N GLU A 9 -21.33 -12.59 11.59
CA GLU A 9 -22.09 -11.89 10.51
C GLU A 9 -22.58 -10.52 11.01
N THR A 10 -21.67 -9.59 11.25
CA THR A 10 -22.03 -8.22 11.61
C THR A 10 -21.60 -7.28 10.50
N ALA A 11 -22.52 -6.52 9.95
CA ALA A 11 -22.22 -5.48 8.98
C ALA A 11 -21.13 -4.53 9.54
N GLY A 12 -20.11 -4.25 8.72
CA GLY A 12 -19.04 -3.36 9.11
C GLY A 12 -17.86 -4.02 9.84
N THR A 13 -17.68 -5.35 9.71
CA THR A 13 -16.48 -6.04 10.19
C THR A 13 -15.29 -5.91 9.23
N ALA A 14 -14.09 -5.99 9.76
CA ALA A 14 -12.87 -6.09 8.99
C ALA A 14 -12.06 -7.32 9.45
N LEU A 15 -11.54 -8.06 8.48
CA LEU A 15 -10.54 -9.10 8.72
C LEU A 15 -9.16 -8.43 8.73
N SER A 16 -8.45 -8.55 9.84
CA SER A 16 -7.05 -8.13 9.92
C SER A 16 -6.13 -9.31 10.17
N TRP A 17 -4.93 -9.26 9.60
CA TRP A 17 -3.91 -10.29 9.79
C TRP A 17 -2.51 -9.70 9.72
N HIS A 18 -1.52 -10.51 10.09
CA HIS A 18 -0.11 -10.18 10.02
C HIS A 18 0.61 -11.09 9.03
N VAL A 19 1.64 -10.57 8.38
CA VAL A 19 2.52 -11.34 7.49
C VAL A 19 3.97 -11.07 7.85
N TYR A 20 4.66 -12.12 8.27
CA TYR A 20 6.09 -12.10 8.51
C TYR A 20 6.73 -13.32 7.84
N CYS A 21 7.62 -13.08 6.90
CA CYS A 21 8.31 -14.17 6.23
C CYS A 21 9.23 -14.92 7.18
N THR A 22 8.83 -16.13 7.57
CA THR A 22 9.60 -16.97 8.47
C THR A 22 10.99 -17.31 7.92
N THR A 23 11.12 -17.47 6.60
CA THR A 23 12.40 -17.74 5.95
C THR A 23 13.35 -16.55 6.07
N ASN A 24 12.84 -15.33 5.92
CA ASN A 24 13.64 -14.12 6.14
C ASN A 24 14.06 -14.01 7.61
N ALA A 25 13.14 -14.22 8.56
CA ALA A 25 13.42 -14.15 9.98
C ALA A 25 14.47 -15.17 10.47
N LEU A 26 14.53 -16.35 9.85
CA LEU A 26 15.44 -17.43 10.27
C LEU A 26 16.75 -17.44 9.49
N PHE A 27 16.73 -17.08 8.21
CA PHE A 27 17.85 -17.28 7.29
C PHE A 27 18.28 -15.99 6.56
N ASN A 28 17.64 -14.87 6.87
CA ASN A 28 17.87 -13.58 6.22
C ASN A 28 17.83 -13.67 4.68
N THR A 29 16.81 -14.34 4.16
CA THR A 29 16.58 -14.53 2.72
C THR A 29 15.11 -14.42 2.38
N TYR A 30 14.79 -13.83 1.25
CA TYR A 30 13.43 -13.75 0.71
C TYR A 30 12.95 -15.07 0.09
N THR A 31 13.84 -16.02 -0.16
CA THR A 31 13.54 -17.28 -0.84
C THR A 31 12.36 -18.02 -0.22
N GLY A 32 11.29 -18.20 -1.00
CA GLY A 32 10.07 -18.89 -0.58
C GLY A 32 9.04 -18.00 0.14
N CYS A 33 9.38 -16.75 0.47
CA CYS A 33 8.44 -15.83 1.11
C CYS A 33 7.23 -15.55 0.22
N ASP A 34 7.45 -15.31 -1.06
CA ASP A 34 6.41 -15.05 -2.05
C ASP A 34 5.33 -16.15 -2.09
N PHE A 35 5.73 -17.41 -1.94
CA PHE A 35 4.79 -18.53 -1.90
C PHE A 35 3.96 -18.55 -0.61
N PHE A 36 4.59 -18.42 0.56
CA PHE A 36 3.89 -18.50 1.85
C PHE A 36 3.05 -17.26 2.10
N ASP A 37 3.61 -16.09 1.82
CA ASP A 37 2.92 -14.81 1.98
C ASP A 37 1.74 -14.73 0.99
N GLY A 38 1.93 -15.13 -0.28
CA GLY A 38 0.88 -15.19 -1.28
C GLY A 38 -0.31 -16.06 -0.84
N ARG A 39 -0.04 -17.25 -0.29
CA ARG A 39 -1.11 -18.09 0.26
C ARG A 39 -1.86 -17.46 1.43
N THR A 40 -1.17 -16.65 2.24
CA THR A 40 -1.82 -15.92 3.34
C THR A 40 -2.79 -14.87 2.81
N PHE A 41 -2.40 -14.13 1.78
CA PHE A 41 -3.29 -13.18 1.10
C PHE A 41 -4.47 -13.86 0.41
N ASP A 42 -4.24 -14.96 -0.33
CA ASP A 42 -5.31 -15.76 -0.95
C ASP A 42 -6.33 -16.24 0.07
N ASN A 43 -5.86 -16.75 1.23
CA ASN A 43 -6.74 -17.22 2.30
C ASN A 43 -7.55 -16.06 2.92
N ALA A 44 -6.93 -14.89 3.12
CA ALA A 44 -7.62 -13.72 3.64
C ALA A 44 -8.70 -13.24 2.67
N GLU A 45 -8.43 -13.26 1.37
CA GLU A 45 -9.42 -12.93 0.32
C GLU A 45 -10.60 -13.90 0.32
N ILE A 46 -10.33 -15.21 0.40
CA ILE A 46 -11.39 -16.24 0.47
C ILE A 46 -12.30 -16.00 1.68
N VAL A 47 -11.71 -15.74 2.86
CA VAL A 47 -12.48 -15.52 4.10
C VAL A 47 -13.31 -14.23 4.00
N SER A 48 -12.68 -13.12 3.59
CA SER A 48 -13.34 -11.81 3.52
C SER A 48 -14.45 -11.77 2.46
N SER A 49 -14.22 -12.39 1.30
CA SER A 49 -15.23 -12.49 0.24
C SER A 49 -16.41 -13.37 0.68
N GLY A 50 -16.18 -14.41 1.48
CA GLY A 50 -17.20 -15.30 1.98
C GLY A 50 -18.16 -14.66 2.98
N ASN A 51 -17.71 -13.64 3.72
CA ASN A 51 -18.47 -12.97 4.77
C ASN A 51 -18.70 -11.45 4.54
N GLY A 52 -18.22 -10.91 3.41
CA GLY A 52 -18.35 -9.48 3.09
C GLY A 52 -17.55 -8.53 3.99
N SER A 53 -16.49 -9.01 4.65
CA SER A 53 -15.62 -8.17 5.48
C SER A 53 -14.67 -7.33 4.64
N ALA A 54 -14.36 -6.11 5.11
CA ALA A 54 -13.18 -5.39 4.65
C ALA A 54 -11.89 -6.11 5.06
N THR A 55 -10.78 -5.80 4.41
CA THR A 55 -9.47 -6.42 4.68
C THR A 55 -8.41 -5.40 5.07
N LEU A 56 -7.54 -5.76 6.03
CA LEU A 56 -6.41 -4.95 6.44
C LEU A 56 -5.22 -5.84 6.83
N LEU A 57 -4.10 -5.69 6.15
CA LEU A 57 -2.83 -6.22 6.62
C LEU A 57 -2.33 -5.31 7.74
N SER A 58 -2.60 -5.66 9.00
CA SER A 58 -2.35 -4.79 10.14
C SER A 58 -0.91 -4.81 10.63
N GLU A 59 -0.11 -5.80 10.21
CA GLU A 59 1.34 -5.81 10.44
C GLU A 59 2.09 -6.58 9.36
N PHE A 60 3.21 -6.02 8.95
CA PHE A 60 4.26 -6.70 8.18
C PHE A 60 5.58 -5.94 8.33
N GLY A 61 6.68 -6.55 7.92
CA GLY A 61 7.98 -5.89 7.85
C GLY A 61 8.94 -6.38 8.90
N ALA A 62 9.26 -5.58 9.91
CA ALA A 62 10.25 -5.86 10.94
C ALA A 62 11.63 -6.24 10.36
N THR A 63 11.99 -5.72 9.19
CA THR A 63 13.21 -6.04 8.45
C THR A 63 13.69 -4.86 7.60
N ASP A 64 14.98 -4.84 7.26
CA ASP A 64 15.56 -3.97 6.24
C ASP A 64 15.68 -4.65 4.87
N ASP A 65 15.31 -5.95 4.77
CA ASP A 65 15.36 -6.67 3.51
C ASP A 65 14.37 -6.11 2.49
N ALA A 66 14.92 -5.48 1.45
CA ALA A 66 14.15 -4.77 0.43
C ALA A 66 13.24 -5.70 -0.37
N ASP A 67 13.65 -6.93 -0.62
CA ASP A 67 12.89 -7.88 -1.41
C ASP A 67 11.69 -8.40 -0.62
N THR A 68 11.86 -8.65 0.68
CA THR A 68 10.76 -9.00 1.59
C THR A 68 9.72 -7.87 1.65
N LEU A 69 10.15 -6.63 1.85
CA LEU A 69 9.24 -5.48 1.91
C LEU A 69 8.48 -5.28 0.60
N ASN A 70 9.20 -5.30 -0.53
CA ASN A 70 8.58 -5.16 -1.85
C ASN A 70 7.63 -6.31 -2.19
N GLY A 71 7.98 -7.54 -1.81
CA GLY A 71 7.16 -8.72 -2.01
C GLY A 71 5.79 -8.57 -1.34
N VAL A 72 5.77 -8.25 -0.05
CA VAL A 72 4.52 -8.06 0.71
C VAL A 72 3.70 -6.89 0.17
N ILE A 73 4.34 -5.74 -0.11
CA ILE A 73 3.62 -4.58 -0.66
C ILE A 73 3.04 -4.89 -2.06
N SER A 74 3.75 -5.67 -2.87
CA SER A 74 3.25 -6.09 -4.18
C SER A 74 2.05 -7.02 -4.07
N LEU A 75 2.04 -7.92 -3.08
CA LEU A 75 0.88 -8.75 -2.74
C LEU A 75 -0.29 -7.87 -2.29
N ALA A 76 -0.07 -6.95 -1.35
CA ALA A 76 -1.11 -6.04 -0.87
C ALA A 76 -1.74 -5.22 -2.01
N ARG A 77 -0.94 -4.74 -2.97
CA ARG A 77 -1.46 -4.06 -4.17
C ARG A 77 -2.30 -4.98 -5.03
N ARG A 78 -1.83 -6.21 -5.30
CA ARG A 78 -2.53 -7.18 -6.15
C ARG A 78 -3.90 -7.55 -5.59
N HIS A 79 -4.00 -7.67 -4.27
CA HIS A 79 -5.24 -7.97 -3.56
C HIS A 79 -6.05 -6.73 -3.13
N MET A 80 -5.60 -5.52 -3.50
CA MET A 80 -6.24 -4.24 -3.12
C MET A 80 -6.42 -4.08 -1.62
N VAL A 81 -5.45 -4.52 -0.82
CA VAL A 81 -5.47 -4.53 0.65
C VAL A 81 -4.68 -3.35 1.20
N GLY A 82 -5.30 -2.59 2.10
CA GLY A 82 -4.58 -1.61 2.92
C GLY A 82 -3.64 -2.29 3.90
N TRP A 83 -2.55 -1.61 4.25
CA TRP A 83 -1.53 -2.21 5.10
C TRP A 83 -0.94 -1.23 6.11
N GLN A 84 -0.36 -1.77 7.19
CA GLN A 84 0.39 -1.06 8.21
C GLN A 84 1.75 -1.75 8.41
N TYR A 85 2.79 -0.93 8.48
CA TYR A 85 4.17 -1.41 8.64
C TYR A 85 4.55 -1.51 10.13
N TRP A 86 5.21 -2.59 10.52
CA TRP A 86 5.87 -2.72 11.81
C TRP A 86 7.39 -2.47 11.64
N SER A 87 7.98 -1.38 12.22
CA SER A 87 7.32 -0.44 13.11
C SER A 87 7.71 1.00 12.77
N TYR A 88 6.99 1.98 13.29
CA TYR A 88 7.33 3.40 13.15
C TYR A 88 8.74 3.69 13.72
N CYS A 89 8.98 3.29 14.98
CA CYS A 89 10.29 3.40 15.64
C CYS A 89 10.46 2.26 16.64
N GLY A 90 11.69 1.99 17.03
CA GLY A 90 11.96 1.08 18.14
C GLY A 90 11.40 1.59 19.46
N CYS A 91 11.59 2.87 19.75
CA CYS A 91 10.98 3.63 20.85
C CYS A 91 11.03 2.94 22.21
N ASN A 92 12.05 2.09 22.44
CA ASN A 92 12.19 1.23 23.63
C ASN A 92 11.03 0.23 23.83
N ASP A 93 10.35 -0.11 22.76
CA ASP A 93 9.32 -1.17 22.80
C ASP A 93 9.99 -2.54 23.05
N PRO A 94 9.59 -3.28 24.11
CA PRO A 94 10.19 -4.56 24.42
C PRO A 94 9.91 -5.65 23.37
N THR A 95 8.93 -5.45 22.49
CA THR A 95 8.61 -6.35 21.39
C THR A 95 9.46 -6.11 20.14
N THR A 96 10.15 -4.96 20.06
CA THR A 96 11.02 -4.59 18.96
C THR A 96 12.48 -4.96 19.28
N GLN A 97 12.92 -6.13 18.84
CA GLN A 97 14.23 -6.69 19.22
C GLN A 97 15.41 -5.94 18.57
N ASN A 98 15.32 -5.58 17.28
CA ASN A 98 16.32 -4.82 16.57
C ASN A 98 15.71 -3.50 16.10
N GLN A 99 15.79 -2.48 16.95
CA GLN A 99 15.10 -1.21 16.75
C GLN A 99 15.50 -0.50 15.46
N LYS A 100 16.79 -0.57 15.07
CA LYS A 100 17.27 0.08 13.85
C LYS A 100 16.80 -0.62 12.59
N GLU A 101 16.80 -1.94 12.60
CA GLU A 101 16.35 -2.74 11.49
C GLU A 101 14.82 -2.71 11.34
N GLN A 102 14.10 -2.80 12.44
CA GLN A 102 12.64 -2.83 12.42
C GLN A 102 12.01 -1.45 12.24
N GLY A 103 12.59 -0.40 12.84
CA GLY A 103 12.03 0.96 12.79
C GLY A 103 12.18 1.65 11.43
N MET A 104 11.19 2.48 11.08
CA MET A 104 11.32 3.45 9.99
C MET A 104 12.08 4.69 10.45
N VAL A 105 11.87 5.11 11.69
CA VAL A 105 12.43 6.31 12.30
C VAL A 105 13.43 5.90 13.37
N PHE A 106 14.66 6.42 13.28
CA PHE A 106 15.72 6.12 14.24
C PHE A 106 15.62 7.01 15.49
N ASP A 107 15.21 8.26 15.31
CA ASP A 107 15.03 9.22 16.39
C ASP A 107 13.73 10.02 16.20
N PRO A 108 12.65 9.63 16.87
CA PRO A 108 11.35 10.30 16.76
C PRO A 108 11.32 11.67 17.44
N THR A 109 12.37 12.07 18.17
CA THR A 109 12.44 13.38 18.82
C THR A 109 12.99 14.47 17.90
N VAL A 110 13.55 14.10 16.76
CA VAL A 110 14.02 15.04 15.74
C VAL A 110 12.82 15.53 14.92
N PRO A 111 12.47 16.82 14.95
CA PRO A 111 11.37 17.32 14.15
C PRO A 111 11.74 17.32 12.66
N GLY A 112 10.74 16.98 11.79
CA GLY A 112 10.93 17.00 10.33
C GLY A 112 11.03 18.42 9.73
N PRO A 113 11.45 18.58 8.46
CA PRO A 113 11.76 17.52 7.52
C PRO A 113 13.01 16.76 7.94
N VAL A 114 12.87 15.47 8.01
CA VAL A 114 13.83 14.59 8.68
C VAL A 114 15.12 14.54 7.90
N GLY A 115 16.23 14.87 8.54
CA GLY A 115 17.56 14.69 7.96
C GLY A 115 17.87 13.20 7.73
N ALA A 116 18.85 12.92 6.87
CA ALA A 116 19.18 11.56 6.45
C ALA A 116 19.48 10.60 7.62
N ASP A 117 19.86 11.13 8.79
CA ASP A 117 20.27 10.34 9.95
C ASP A 117 19.11 10.01 10.93
N ALA A 118 17.93 10.58 10.73
CA ALA A 118 16.82 10.41 11.67
C ALA A 118 15.81 9.34 11.22
N PHE A 119 15.90 8.86 9.98
CA PHE A 119 15.03 7.80 9.47
C PHE A 119 15.73 6.91 8.45
N ASN A 120 15.21 5.69 8.32
CA ASN A 120 15.68 4.73 7.32
C ASN A 120 15.17 5.12 5.93
N ARG A 121 16.00 5.88 5.18
CA ARG A 121 15.62 6.42 3.88
C ARG A 121 15.34 5.32 2.85
N ASP A 122 16.13 4.27 2.83
CA ASP A 122 15.97 3.18 1.85
C ASP A 122 14.64 2.45 2.07
N LYS A 123 14.32 2.15 3.31
CA LYS A 123 13.04 1.59 3.71
C LYS A 123 11.87 2.53 3.36
N MET A 124 12.00 3.81 3.68
CA MET A 124 10.97 4.81 3.35
C MET A 124 10.74 4.93 1.84
N THR A 125 11.76 4.78 1.02
CA THR A 125 11.63 4.76 -0.45
C THR A 125 10.78 3.59 -0.93
N ILE A 126 10.84 2.44 -0.24
CA ILE A 126 10.02 1.27 -0.54
C ILE A 126 8.57 1.48 -0.07
N LEU A 127 8.40 1.91 1.18
CA LEU A 127 7.09 2.05 1.81
C LEU A 127 6.28 3.22 1.22
N ALA A 128 6.93 4.32 0.85
CA ALA A 128 6.29 5.52 0.32
C ALA A 128 6.05 5.47 -1.19
N ALA A 129 5.61 4.34 -1.73
CA ALA A 129 5.23 4.24 -3.14
C ALA A 129 3.95 5.04 -3.45
N PRO A 130 3.74 5.49 -4.69
CA PRO A 130 2.48 6.09 -5.10
C PRO A 130 1.29 5.16 -4.82
N HIS A 131 0.16 5.73 -4.42
CA HIS A 131 -1.03 4.95 -4.09
C HIS A 131 -2.32 5.76 -4.25
N LEU A 132 -3.41 5.06 -4.54
CA LEU A 132 -4.76 5.62 -4.51
C LEU A 132 -5.16 5.86 -3.06
N ARG A 133 -5.50 7.12 -2.70
CA ARG A 133 -5.98 7.49 -1.36
C ARG A 133 -7.50 7.41 -1.26
N ALA A 134 -8.18 7.86 -2.30
CA ALA A 134 -9.62 7.79 -2.42
C ALA A 134 -10.01 7.62 -3.89
N VAL A 135 -10.96 6.75 -4.16
CA VAL A 135 -11.39 6.45 -5.53
C VAL A 135 -12.90 6.64 -5.65
N ALA A 136 -13.30 7.49 -6.58
CA ALA A 136 -14.70 7.61 -6.99
C ALA A 136 -15.01 6.46 -7.97
N GLY A 137 -15.07 5.25 -7.45
CA GLY A 137 -15.24 4.04 -8.24
C GLY A 137 -14.74 2.78 -7.55
N THR A 138 -14.61 1.70 -8.32
CA THR A 138 -14.03 0.43 -7.90
C THR A 138 -12.64 0.28 -8.53
N PRO A 139 -11.55 0.25 -7.73
CA PRO A 139 -10.21 -0.04 -8.23
C PRO A 139 -10.17 -1.39 -8.95
N GLN A 140 -9.42 -1.44 -10.05
CA GLN A 140 -9.26 -2.65 -10.89
C GLN A 140 -7.84 -3.18 -10.85
N ALA A 141 -6.86 -2.30 -10.93
CA ALA A 141 -5.46 -2.65 -10.87
C ALA A 141 -4.62 -1.50 -10.31
N THR A 142 -3.55 -1.85 -9.61
CA THR A 142 -2.45 -0.93 -9.27
C THR A 142 -1.14 -1.64 -9.48
N ASP A 143 -0.16 -0.95 -10.05
CA ASP A 143 1.19 -1.45 -10.24
C ASP A 143 2.23 -0.38 -9.92
N TRP A 144 3.36 -0.78 -9.38
CA TRP A 144 4.50 0.08 -9.09
C TRP A 144 5.80 -0.62 -9.46
N ASN A 145 6.49 -0.09 -10.42
CA ASN A 145 7.83 -0.53 -10.75
C ASN A 145 8.84 0.41 -10.05
N ARG A 146 9.52 -0.11 -9.05
CA ARG A 146 10.48 0.66 -8.23
C ARG A 146 11.70 1.12 -9.05
N ASP A 147 12.16 0.32 -9.99
CA ASP A 147 13.37 0.60 -10.74
C ASP A 147 13.16 1.72 -11.77
N THR A 148 12.04 1.67 -12.48
CA THR A 148 11.64 2.70 -13.45
C THR A 148 10.89 3.86 -12.81
N ARG A 149 10.41 3.71 -11.56
CA ARG A 149 9.53 4.63 -10.85
C ARG A 149 8.25 4.97 -11.64
N VAL A 150 7.75 3.98 -12.35
CA VAL A 150 6.46 4.07 -13.04
C VAL A 150 5.39 3.48 -12.15
N TYR A 151 4.34 4.27 -11.89
CA TYR A 151 3.14 3.80 -11.21
C TYR A 151 1.97 3.83 -12.20
N GLN A 152 1.15 2.80 -12.17
CA GLN A 152 -0.07 2.70 -12.94
C GLN A 152 -1.23 2.30 -12.04
N ALA A 153 -2.40 2.88 -12.27
CA ALA A 153 -3.62 2.45 -11.63
C ALA A 153 -4.81 2.60 -12.57
N SER A 154 -5.81 1.75 -12.38
CA SER A 154 -7.06 1.84 -13.12
C SER A 154 -8.24 1.54 -12.21
N TRP A 155 -9.38 2.16 -12.51
CA TRP A 155 -10.66 1.91 -11.84
C TRP A 155 -11.83 2.18 -12.79
N ASN A 156 -12.97 1.59 -12.50
CA ASN A 156 -14.22 1.98 -13.11
C ASN A 156 -15.05 2.82 -12.14
N ASN A 157 -16.08 3.48 -12.61
CA ASN A 157 -16.92 4.35 -11.80
C ASN A 157 -18.04 3.64 -11.05
N ASN A 158 -18.12 2.30 -11.07
CA ASN A 158 -19.09 1.55 -10.29
C ASN A 158 -18.81 1.71 -8.79
N ARG A 159 -19.87 1.81 -7.99
CA ARG A 159 -19.74 1.72 -6.53
C ARG A 159 -19.40 0.30 -6.12
N VAL A 160 -18.52 0.15 -5.14
CA VAL A 160 -18.07 -1.17 -4.63
C VAL A 160 -19.25 -1.98 -4.08
N ASP A 161 -20.25 -1.31 -3.50
CA ASP A 161 -21.46 -1.94 -2.94
C ASP A 161 -22.50 -2.34 -4.01
N GLY A 162 -22.23 -2.09 -5.29
CA GLY A 162 -23.13 -2.40 -6.40
C GLY A 162 -24.38 -1.49 -6.50
N THR A 163 -24.46 -0.44 -5.67
CA THR A 163 -25.68 0.42 -5.61
C THR A 163 -25.76 1.50 -6.68
N GLY A 164 -24.86 1.49 -7.66
CA GLY A 164 -24.85 2.45 -8.76
C GLY A 164 -23.45 2.87 -9.17
N VAL A 165 -23.35 4.04 -9.79
CA VAL A 165 -22.12 4.59 -10.34
C VAL A 165 -21.83 5.97 -9.77
N PHE A 166 -20.56 6.35 -9.74
CA PHE A 166 -20.15 7.74 -9.53
C PHE A 166 -20.38 8.53 -10.83
N ALA A 167 -20.99 9.70 -10.73
CA ALA A 167 -21.26 10.54 -11.88
C ALA A 167 -19.96 11.06 -12.52
N PRO A 168 -19.93 11.36 -13.84
CA PRO A 168 -18.87 12.13 -14.44
C PRO A 168 -18.65 13.44 -13.68
N GLY A 169 -17.39 13.82 -13.49
CA GLY A 169 -17.00 14.94 -12.62
C GLY A 169 -16.66 14.55 -11.19
N SER A 170 -16.87 13.28 -10.78
CA SER A 170 -16.41 12.79 -9.50
C SER A 170 -14.87 12.76 -9.42
N THR A 171 -14.34 13.08 -8.23
CA THR A 171 -12.89 13.22 -8.03
C THR A 171 -12.32 12.04 -7.27
N SER A 172 -11.24 11.48 -7.78
CA SER A 172 -10.36 10.53 -7.09
C SER A 172 -9.07 11.21 -6.67
N GLU A 173 -8.40 10.68 -5.65
CA GLU A 173 -7.14 11.22 -5.12
C GLU A 173 -6.05 10.16 -5.14
N LEU A 174 -4.90 10.54 -5.70
CA LEU A 174 -3.67 9.77 -5.73
C LEU A 174 -2.59 10.54 -4.95
N VAL A 175 -1.81 9.84 -4.15
CA VAL A 175 -0.63 10.41 -3.48
C VAL A 175 0.63 9.94 -4.20
N VAL A 176 1.52 10.90 -4.50
CA VAL A 176 2.81 10.69 -5.18
C VAL A 176 3.92 11.24 -4.28
N PRO A 177 4.47 10.44 -3.37
CA PRO A 177 5.45 10.91 -2.40
C PRO A 177 6.73 11.42 -3.06
N SER A 178 7.19 12.62 -2.68
CA SER A 178 8.36 13.29 -3.26
C SER A 178 9.67 12.53 -3.06
N ILE A 179 9.76 11.65 -2.06
CA ILE A 179 10.93 10.81 -1.82
C ILE A 179 11.29 9.93 -3.03
N ASN A 180 10.28 9.49 -3.78
CA ASN A 180 10.46 8.69 -5.01
C ASN A 180 10.56 9.57 -6.26
N PHE A 181 10.19 10.84 -6.18
CA PHE A 181 10.16 11.77 -7.31
C PHE A 181 10.85 13.10 -6.97
N PRO A 182 12.16 13.09 -6.63
CA PRO A 182 12.86 14.28 -6.15
C PRO A 182 12.92 15.41 -7.19
N ASN A 183 12.83 15.08 -8.48
CA ASN A 183 12.80 16.04 -9.59
C ASN A 183 11.37 16.29 -10.12
N GLY A 184 10.36 15.80 -9.40
CA GLY A 184 8.97 15.84 -9.83
C GLY A 184 8.58 14.69 -10.76
N PHE A 185 7.32 14.69 -11.14
CA PHE A 185 6.71 13.63 -11.95
C PHE A 185 5.82 14.21 -13.05
N THR A 186 5.47 13.39 -14.02
CA THR A 186 4.43 13.65 -15.01
C THR A 186 3.24 12.74 -14.71
N VAL A 187 2.04 13.24 -15.05
CA VAL A 187 0.78 12.50 -14.91
C VAL A 187 0.16 12.38 -16.28
N ASN A 188 -0.15 11.17 -16.70
CA ASN A 188 -0.98 10.90 -17.86
C ASN A 188 -2.28 10.23 -17.42
N VAL A 189 -3.43 10.71 -17.90
CA VAL A 189 -4.74 10.16 -17.53
C VAL A 189 -5.55 9.90 -18.79
N GLU A 190 -6.08 8.70 -18.90
CA GLU A 190 -7.11 8.34 -19.86
C GLU A 190 -8.46 8.24 -19.12
N GLY A 191 -9.51 8.77 -19.71
CA GLY A 191 -10.84 8.79 -19.11
C GLY A 191 -11.03 9.84 -18.00
N GLY A 192 -10.15 10.83 -17.92
CA GLY A 192 -10.23 11.91 -16.94
C GLY A 192 -9.23 13.04 -17.15
N HIS A 193 -9.21 13.95 -16.19
CA HIS A 193 -8.26 15.07 -16.13
C HIS A 193 -7.59 15.09 -14.75
N ALA A 194 -6.27 15.31 -14.75
CA ALA A 194 -5.49 15.42 -13.53
C ALA A 194 -5.10 16.86 -13.19
N THR A 195 -5.09 17.18 -11.90
CA THR A 195 -4.52 18.40 -11.34
C THR A 195 -3.65 18.07 -10.16
N VAL A 196 -2.42 18.55 -10.15
CA VAL A 196 -1.51 18.39 -9.00
C VAL A 196 -1.82 19.49 -8.00
N ALA A 197 -2.06 19.13 -6.75
CA ALA A 197 -2.35 20.06 -5.67
C ALA A 197 -1.10 20.90 -5.28
N ALA A 198 -1.32 21.94 -4.50
CA ALA A 198 -0.25 22.88 -4.11
C ALA A 198 0.85 22.21 -3.24
N ASP A 199 0.58 21.08 -2.61
CA ASP A 199 1.58 20.27 -1.87
C ASP A 199 2.57 19.55 -2.78
N GLY A 200 2.32 19.55 -4.10
CA GLY A 200 3.15 18.89 -5.11
C GLY A 200 3.14 17.36 -5.03
N GLN A 201 2.29 16.76 -4.21
CA GLN A 201 2.25 15.31 -3.96
C GLN A 201 0.85 14.71 -4.12
N THR A 202 -0.19 15.50 -3.92
CA THR A 202 -1.58 15.03 -4.14
C THR A 202 -1.99 15.31 -5.58
N VAL A 203 -2.52 14.30 -6.26
CA VAL A 203 -3.08 14.41 -7.60
C VAL A 203 -4.58 14.17 -7.52
N HIS A 204 -5.36 15.18 -7.88
CA HIS A 204 -6.80 15.06 -8.04
C HIS A 204 -7.11 14.66 -9.49
N ILE A 205 -7.91 13.61 -9.65
CA ILE A 205 -8.31 13.07 -10.96
C ILE A 205 -9.82 13.15 -11.06
N VAL A 206 -10.29 13.97 -11.97
CA VAL A 206 -11.72 14.14 -12.29
C VAL A 206 -12.07 13.20 -13.44
N SER A 207 -12.94 12.23 -13.18
CA SER A 207 -13.38 11.26 -14.20
C SER A 207 -14.30 11.90 -15.24
N THR A 208 -14.09 11.55 -16.52
CA THR A 208 -14.94 11.95 -17.65
C THR A 208 -15.52 10.77 -18.43
N ALA A 209 -15.10 9.55 -18.05
CA ALA A 209 -15.53 8.30 -18.65
C ALA A 209 -15.79 7.24 -17.58
N ASP A 210 -16.36 6.11 -17.96
CA ASP A 210 -16.68 4.99 -17.07
C ASP A 210 -15.42 4.24 -16.58
N GLN A 211 -14.34 4.34 -17.32
CA GLN A 211 -13.03 3.75 -17.00
C GLN A 211 -11.99 4.87 -16.94
N VAL A 212 -11.17 4.84 -15.91
CA VAL A 212 -10.03 5.76 -15.74
C VAL A 212 -8.76 4.94 -15.60
N THR A 213 -7.72 5.36 -16.32
CA THR A 213 -6.35 4.84 -16.17
C THR A 213 -5.41 6.01 -15.93
N VAL A 214 -4.53 5.89 -14.96
CA VAL A 214 -3.51 6.88 -14.64
C VAL A 214 -2.12 6.27 -14.70
N THR A 215 -1.17 7.01 -15.28
CA THR A 215 0.25 6.67 -15.26
C THR A 215 1.03 7.85 -14.66
N ILE A 216 1.85 7.55 -13.65
CA ILE A 216 2.81 8.48 -13.04
C ILE A 216 4.21 8.01 -13.43
N GLN A 217 5.07 8.93 -13.86
CA GLN A 217 6.47 8.64 -14.18
C GLN A 217 7.37 9.83 -13.84
N PRO A 218 8.67 9.61 -13.59
CA PRO A 218 9.63 10.69 -13.36
C PRO A 218 9.67 11.70 -14.51
N LYS A 219 9.98 12.95 -14.17
CA LYS A 219 10.35 13.97 -15.19
C LYS A 219 11.75 13.75 -15.71
#